data_c6e2837b71b9727e4d9086af34eeba8f
#
_entry.id   c6e2837b71b9727e4d9086af34eeba8f
#
_cell.length_a   1.000
_cell.length_b   1.000
_cell.length_c   1.000
_cell.angle_alpha   90.00
_cell.angle_beta   90.00
_cell.angle_gamma   90.00
#
_symmetry.space_group_name_H-M   'P 1'
#
loop_
_entity.id
_entity.type
_entity.pdbx_description
1 polymer ?
#
loop_
_entity_poly.entity_id
_entity_poly.type
_entity_poly.pdbx_seq_one_letter_code
_entity_poly.pdbx_strand_id
1 'polypeptide(L)'
;MAEQVLGPSRAGSVVLELGDAVGVLVLETTAALNGREIEISPVGHDHPRDHDHDHADGHRHRTHSQVRERGTAAGTSYAAVYPGLAVGTYTVWRDRDTPAGTVVIDGGRVTRYRWPE
;
A
#
# COMPACT_ATOMS: atom_id res chain seq x y z
N MET A 1 26.76 -8.45 -1.49
CA MET A 1 26.78 -8.23 -1.08
C MET A 1 26.74 -7.98 -0.67
N ALA A 2 26.42 -8.18 -0.87
CA ALA A 2 26.21 -7.92 -0.51
C ALA A 2 25.92 -7.78 -0.23
N GLU A 3 25.49 -7.92 -0.41
CA GLU A 3 25.16 -7.74 -0.09
C GLU A 3 24.88 -7.56 0.25
N GLN A 4 24.66 -7.76 0.28
CA GLN A 4 24.44 -7.68 0.73
C GLN A 4 24.20 -7.49 1.10
N VAL A 5 23.87 -7.70 1.06
CA VAL A 5 23.80 -7.56 1.55
C VAL A 5 23.58 -7.43 2.12
N LEU A 6 23.15 -7.38 2.32
CA LEU A 6 23.05 -7.31 3.00
C LEU A 6 22.91 -7.00 3.75
N GLY A 7 23.17 -6.99 3.38
CA GLY A 7 22.80 -7.23 4.53
C GLY A 7 21.88 -6.55 5.21
N PRO A 8 22.04 -5.90 5.62
CA PRO A 8 21.03 -5.39 6.35
C PRO A 8 19.81 -5.15 5.67
N SER A 9 19.78 -5.20 4.69
CA SER A 9 18.55 -4.99 4.12
C SER A 9 17.70 -6.17 4.29
N ARG A 10 17.42 -6.50 5.48
CA ARG A 10 16.52 -7.56 5.79
C ARG A 10 15.17 -7.37 5.19
N ALA A 11 14.68 -6.15 5.20
CA ALA A 11 13.40 -5.88 4.61
C ALA A 11 13.42 -6.19 3.13
N GLY A 12 14.52 -5.87 2.48
CA GLY A 12 14.64 -6.17 1.08
C GLY A 12 14.66 -7.66 0.82
N SER A 13 15.31 -8.40 1.69
CA SER A 13 15.34 -9.83 1.55
C SER A 13 13.96 -10.43 1.70
N VAL A 14 13.20 -9.93 2.64
CA VAL A 14 11.85 -10.44 2.84
C VAL A 14 11.01 -10.19 1.60
N VAL A 15 11.11 -9.00 1.05
CA VAL A 15 10.33 -8.69 -0.13
C VAL A 15 10.72 -9.61 -1.29
N LEU A 16 11.99 -9.88 -1.45
CA LEU A 16 12.42 -10.78 -2.50
C LEU A 16 11.92 -12.18 -2.30
N GLU A 17 11.79 -12.60 -1.06
CA GLU A 17 11.28 -13.93 -0.78
C GLU A 17 9.81 -14.06 -1.13
N LEU A 18 9.09 -12.96 -1.17
CA LEU A 18 7.71 -13.00 -1.59
C LEU A 18 7.57 -13.21 -3.09
N GLY A 19 8.67 -13.11 -3.83
CA GLY A 19 8.66 -13.37 -5.26
C GLY A 19 8.20 -12.20 -6.07
N ASP A 20 7.98 -12.47 -7.34
CA ASP A 20 7.65 -11.42 -8.28
C ASP A 20 6.16 -11.10 -8.32
N ALA A 21 5.36 -11.86 -7.60
CA ALA A 21 3.92 -11.69 -7.68
C ALA A 21 3.36 -10.71 -6.66
N VAL A 22 4.15 -10.29 -5.70
CA VAL A 22 3.70 -9.37 -4.67
C VAL A 22 4.74 -8.30 -4.41
N GLY A 23 4.27 -7.18 -3.92
CA GLY A 23 5.15 -6.07 -3.54
C GLY A 23 4.65 -5.42 -2.27
N VAL A 24 5.31 -4.37 -1.86
CA VAL A 24 5.01 -3.64 -0.63
C VAL A 24 4.68 -2.20 -1.00
N LEU A 25 3.65 -1.66 -0.37
CA LEU A 25 3.34 -0.25 -0.51
C LEU A 25 3.58 0.46 0.80
N VAL A 26 4.30 1.58 0.74
CA VAL A 26 4.46 2.49 1.87
C VAL A 26 3.74 3.77 1.49
N LEU A 27 2.65 4.07 2.17
CA LEU A 27 1.84 5.23 1.87
C LEU A 27 2.19 6.31 2.88
N GLU A 28 2.89 7.34 2.43
CA GLU A 28 3.42 8.37 3.33
C GLU A 28 2.44 9.52 3.46
N THR A 29 2.27 10.00 4.69
CA THR A 29 1.32 11.06 4.97
C THR A 29 1.95 12.09 5.89
N THR A 30 1.16 13.05 6.30
CA THR A 30 1.55 13.98 7.34
C THR A 30 1.02 13.51 8.67
N ALA A 31 1.43 14.20 9.73
CA ALA A 31 1.00 13.87 11.09
C ALA A 31 -0.51 13.97 11.26
N ALA A 32 -1.15 14.78 10.43
CA ALA A 32 -2.60 14.97 10.53
C ALA A 32 -3.36 13.67 10.32
N LEU A 33 -2.76 12.71 9.62
CA LEU A 33 -3.44 11.45 9.35
C LEU A 33 -3.01 10.34 10.30
N ASN A 34 -2.22 10.64 11.29
CA ASN A 34 -1.76 9.63 12.24
C ASN A 34 -2.95 8.93 12.87
N GLY A 35 -2.94 7.61 12.83
CA GLY A 35 -4.01 6.81 13.42
C GLY A 35 -5.14 6.49 12.46
N ARG A 36 -5.18 7.14 11.31
CA ARG A 36 -6.26 6.93 10.36
C ARG A 36 -6.01 5.66 9.56
N GLU A 37 -7.07 4.92 9.30
CA GLU A 37 -6.98 3.77 8.42
C GLU A 37 -7.28 4.20 7.00
N ILE A 38 -6.44 3.77 6.07
CA ILE A 38 -6.59 4.12 4.68
C ILE A 38 -6.84 2.84 3.90
N GLU A 39 -7.84 2.87 3.04
CA GLU A 39 -8.21 1.72 2.23
C GLU A 39 -7.65 1.84 0.84
N ILE A 40 -7.28 0.71 0.28
CA ILE A 40 -6.89 0.62 -1.12
C ILE A 40 -7.62 -0.57 -1.74
N SER A 41 -7.80 -0.54 -3.04
CA SER A 41 -8.45 -1.66 -3.73
C SER A 41 -7.86 -1.82 -5.12
N PRO A 42 -7.80 -3.05 -5.62
CA PRO A 42 -7.28 -3.29 -6.97
C PRO A 42 -8.19 -2.65 -8.01
N VAL A 43 -7.58 -1.96 -8.94
CA VAL A 43 -8.31 -1.44 -10.07
C VAL A 43 -8.65 -2.62 -10.97
N GLY A 44 -9.83 -2.61 -11.54
CA GLY A 44 -10.23 -3.70 -12.40
C GLY A 44 -11.18 -4.65 -11.73
N HIS A 45 -11.21 -4.66 -10.42
CA HIS A 45 -12.20 -5.43 -9.70
C HIS A 45 -13.43 -4.60 -9.40
N ASP A 46 -13.42 -3.33 -9.81
CA ASP A 46 -14.53 -2.44 -9.59
C ASP A 46 -15.27 -2.21 -10.87
N HIS A 47 -15.59 -3.27 -11.59
CA HIS A 47 -16.31 -3.12 -12.83
C HIS A 47 -17.75 -2.75 -12.58
N PRO A 48 -18.28 -1.83 -13.37
CA PRO A 48 -19.66 -1.41 -13.19
C PRO A 48 -20.64 -2.54 -13.20
N ARG A 49 -20.43 -3.52 -14.04
CA ARG A 49 -21.41 -4.58 -14.12
C ARG A 49 -21.41 -5.50 -12.94
N ASP A 50 -20.43 -5.37 -12.10
CA ASP A 50 -20.38 -6.16 -10.90
C ASP A 50 -21.05 -5.50 -9.75
N HIS A 51 -21.63 -4.34 -9.98
CA HIS A 51 -22.21 -3.57 -8.92
C HIS A 51 -23.28 -4.28 -8.19
N ASP A 52 -24.11 -4.95 -8.89
CA ASP A 52 -25.34 -5.40 -8.30
C ASP A 52 -25.14 -6.32 -7.15
N HIS A 53 -24.25 -7.26 -7.27
CA HIS A 53 -24.03 -8.12 -6.15
C HIS A 53 -22.70 -7.89 -5.55
N ASP A 54 -22.10 -6.79 -5.89
CA ASP A 54 -20.78 -6.58 -5.42
C ASP A 54 -20.60 -5.46 -4.51
N HIS A 55 -21.66 -4.89 -3.99
CA HIS A 55 -21.45 -3.92 -2.97
C HIS A 55 -20.63 -4.51 -1.86
N ALA A 56 -21.00 -5.68 -1.42
CA ALA A 56 -20.25 -6.32 -0.38
C ALA A 56 -18.91 -6.78 -0.91
N ASP A 57 -18.91 -7.25 -2.14
CA ASP A 57 -17.67 -7.73 -2.72
C ASP A 57 -16.69 -6.62 -2.97
N GLY A 58 -17.17 -5.47 -3.36
CA GLY A 58 -16.29 -4.33 -3.51
C GLY A 58 -15.56 -4.03 -2.23
N HIS A 59 -16.24 -4.14 -1.11
CA HIS A 59 -15.61 -3.94 0.17
C HIS A 59 -14.63 -5.05 0.48
N ARG A 60 -14.90 -6.26 0.04
CA ARG A 60 -13.99 -7.35 0.29
C ARG A 60 -12.67 -7.17 -0.42
N HIS A 61 -12.68 -6.48 -1.55
CA HIS A 61 -11.45 -6.29 -2.29
C HIS A 61 -10.61 -5.16 -1.72
N ARG A 62 -11.15 -4.44 -0.76
CA ARG A 62 -10.38 -3.38 -0.13
C ARG A 62 -9.56 -3.94 1.01
N THR A 63 -8.34 -3.50 1.08
CA THR A 63 -7.51 -3.78 2.23
C THR A 63 -7.17 -2.44 2.87
N HIS A 64 -6.81 -2.46 4.13
CA HIS A 64 -6.55 -1.22 4.83
C HIS A 64 -5.31 -1.35 5.69
N SER A 65 -4.74 -0.22 6.02
CA SER A 65 -3.61 -0.16 6.94
C SER A 65 -3.71 1.16 7.68
N GLN A 66 -3.19 1.19 8.88
CA GLN A 66 -3.26 2.35 9.72
C GLN A 66 -2.00 3.18 9.58
N VAL A 67 -2.17 4.49 9.46
CA VAL A 67 -1.05 5.41 9.45
C VAL A 67 -0.47 5.45 10.85
N ARG A 68 0.82 5.25 10.95
CA ARG A 68 1.52 5.24 12.22
C ARG A 68 2.74 6.10 12.15
N GLU A 69 3.09 6.64 13.30
CA GLU A 69 4.31 7.37 13.45
C GLU A 69 5.49 6.42 13.37
N ARG A 70 6.50 6.79 12.61
CA ARG A 70 7.67 5.94 12.42
C ARG A 70 8.93 6.77 12.60
N GLY A 71 9.81 6.29 13.47
CA GLY A 71 11.09 6.94 13.66
C GLY A 71 12.02 6.55 12.53
N THR A 72 12.75 7.50 12.02
CA THR A 72 13.77 7.26 11.03
C THR A 72 15.01 8.04 11.38
N ALA A 73 16.11 7.75 10.71
CA ALA A 73 17.35 8.49 10.94
C ALA A 73 17.18 9.97 10.63
N ALA A 74 16.26 10.29 9.74
CA ALA A 74 16.03 11.68 9.36
C ALA A 74 14.96 12.34 10.23
N GLY A 75 14.38 11.62 11.19
CA GLY A 75 13.36 12.17 12.06
C GLY A 75 12.13 11.30 12.07
N THR A 76 10.98 11.92 12.29
CA THR A 76 9.72 11.22 12.41
C THR A 76 8.96 11.31 11.09
N SER A 77 8.39 10.20 10.66
CA SER A 77 7.52 10.19 9.49
C SER A 77 6.25 9.45 9.84
N TYR A 78 5.27 9.54 8.96
CA TYR A 78 3.97 8.91 9.16
C TYR A 78 3.62 8.12 7.92
N ALA A 79 3.26 6.86 8.09
CA ALA A 79 2.99 6.01 6.94
C ALA A 79 2.10 4.85 7.30
N ALA A 80 1.32 4.41 6.32
CA ALA A 80 0.61 3.15 6.36
C ALA A 80 1.36 2.18 5.48
N VAL A 81 1.55 0.95 5.94
CA VAL A 81 2.35 -0.03 5.21
C VAL A 81 1.45 -1.21 4.83
N TYR A 82 1.55 -1.62 3.58
CA TYR A 82 0.80 -2.76 3.05
C TYR A 82 1.84 -3.78 2.60
N PRO A 83 2.09 -4.79 3.41
CA PRO A 83 3.28 -5.62 3.24
C PRO A 83 3.22 -6.70 2.17
N GLY A 84 2.10 -6.99 1.63
CA GLY A 84 2.07 -8.06 0.63
C GLY A 84 0.91 -7.88 -0.32
N LEU A 85 1.09 -7.00 -1.32
CA LEU A 85 0.04 -6.73 -2.27
C LEU A 85 0.35 -7.43 -3.59
N ALA A 86 -0.66 -8.02 -4.20
CA ALA A 86 -0.49 -8.57 -5.53
C ALA A 86 -0.10 -7.47 -6.49
N VAL A 87 0.69 -7.82 -7.47
CA VAL A 87 1.12 -6.89 -8.51
C VAL A 87 -0.10 -6.32 -9.22
N GLY A 88 -0.07 -5.05 -9.50
CA GLY A 88 -1.15 -4.40 -10.23
C GLY A 88 -1.34 -2.97 -9.80
N THR A 89 -2.40 -2.38 -10.28
CA THR A 89 -2.74 -1.00 -9.99
C THR A 89 -3.82 -0.96 -8.92
N TYR A 90 -3.66 -0.04 -7.98
CA TYR A 90 -4.60 0.08 -6.87
C TYR A 90 -5.12 1.49 -6.77
N THR A 91 -6.38 1.61 -6.39
CA THR A 91 -6.97 2.90 -6.02
C THR A 91 -6.70 3.12 -4.54
N VAL A 92 -6.22 4.30 -4.22
CA VAL A 92 -6.05 4.73 -2.84
C VAL A 92 -7.27 5.58 -2.51
N TRP A 93 -7.95 5.27 -1.43
CA TRP A 93 -9.23 5.92 -1.11
C TRP A 93 -9.04 7.01 -0.06
N ARG A 94 -9.53 8.20 -0.40
CA ARG A 94 -9.50 9.32 0.55
C ARG A 94 -10.54 9.12 1.63
N ASP A 95 -11.69 8.62 1.23
CA ASP A 95 -12.72 8.20 2.16
C ASP A 95 -13.48 7.09 1.47
N ARG A 96 -14.63 6.74 2.02
CA ARG A 96 -15.36 5.59 1.52
C ARG A 96 -15.65 5.65 0.03
N ASP A 97 -15.92 6.84 -0.47
CA ASP A 97 -16.40 6.99 -1.83
C ASP A 97 -15.51 7.83 -2.72
N THR A 98 -14.47 8.43 -2.19
CA THR A 98 -13.67 9.38 -2.94
C THR A 98 -12.25 8.87 -3.10
N PRO A 99 -11.80 8.63 -4.31
CA PRO A 99 -10.40 8.21 -4.49
C PRO A 99 -9.45 9.38 -4.28
N ALA A 100 -8.30 9.05 -3.73
CA ALA A 100 -7.22 10.02 -3.60
C ALA A 100 -6.30 9.93 -4.80
N GLY A 101 -6.18 8.74 -5.41
CA GLY A 101 -5.31 8.55 -6.55
C GLY A 101 -5.10 7.08 -6.81
N THR A 102 -4.17 6.76 -7.68
CA THR A 102 -3.83 5.38 -7.97
C THR A 102 -2.34 5.16 -7.82
N VAL A 103 -1.96 3.91 -7.61
CA VAL A 103 -0.57 3.55 -7.44
C VAL A 103 -0.35 2.19 -8.07
N VAL A 104 0.83 1.98 -8.64
CA VAL A 104 1.19 0.72 -9.28
C VAL A 104 2.12 -0.04 -8.36
N ILE A 105 1.81 -1.30 -8.11
CA ILE A 105 2.63 -2.17 -7.28
C ILE A 105 3.40 -3.11 -8.18
N ASP A 106 4.72 -3.09 -8.02
CA ASP A 106 5.62 -3.95 -8.76
C ASP A 106 6.07 -5.09 -7.89
N GLY A 107 6.27 -6.24 -8.51
CA GLY A 107 6.67 -7.42 -7.77
C GLY A 107 8.06 -7.31 -7.21
N GLY A 108 8.23 -7.78 -5.99
CA GLY A 108 9.53 -7.79 -5.33
C GLY A 108 10.05 -6.43 -4.95
N ARG A 109 9.21 -5.41 -4.95
CA ARG A 109 9.66 -4.05 -4.70
C ARG A 109 8.83 -3.35 -3.65
N VAL A 110 9.42 -2.31 -3.09
CA VAL A 110 8.73 -1.40 -2.18
C VAL A 110 8.37 -0.16 -2.99
N THR A 111 7.09 0.15 -3.05
CA THR A 111 6.60 1.34 -3.74
C THR A 111 6.21 2.37 -2.70
N ARG A 112 6.64 3.61 -2.89
CA ARG A 112 6.28 4.69 -2.00
C ARG A 112 5.27 5.57 -2.69
N TYR A 113 4.21 5.91 -1.96
CA TYR A 113 3.16 6.77 -2.48
C TYR A 113 2.93 7.88 -1.49
N ARG A 114 2.97 9.11 -1.98
CA ARG A 114 2.77 10.25 -1.11
C ARG A 114 1.31 10.65 -1.12
N TRP A 115 0.72 10.73 0.04
CA TRP A 115 -0.67 11.15 0.17
C TRP A 115 -0.85 12.55 -0.41
N PRO A 116 -1.79 12.73 -1.33
CA PRO A 116 -1.99 14.04 -1.93
C PRO A 116 -2.68 14.95 -0.94
N GLU A 117 -2.32 16.22 -0.96
CA GLU A 117 -2.90 17.18 -0.04
C GLU A 117 -3.76 18.22 -0.70
#